data_ccb255576308f952ff01e0096f55505e
#
_entry.id   ccb255576308f952ff01e0096f55505e
#
_cell.length_a   1.000
_cell.length_b   1.000
_cell.length_c   1.000
_cell.angle_alpha   90.00
_cell.angle_beta   90.00
_cell.angle_gamma   90.00
#
_symmetry.space_group_name_H-M   'P 1'
#
loop_
_entity.id
_entity.type
_entity.pdbx_description
1 polymer ?
#
loop_
_entity_poly.entity_id
_entity_poly.type
_entity_poly.pdbx_seq_one_letter_code
_entity_poly.pdbx_strand_id
1 'polypeptide(L)'
;MRSLADEVPFDIPDSWEWVRMKYICQLIDGEKVQNAPYHNLDARYMRGKAEPQTLNSGKYVSQGTYLILVDGENSGEVFIAPEDGYMGSTFKVLWITTQLFAPYVLKFIELYKEPLRNAKRGAAIPHLNKELFFNLPMPMPPIEEQRRIVEKIDEISSAISAYDIAYRKTESLNTTFPEHLKKSILQEAVQGKLVPQDPSDEPAEALLERIRAEKQRLIKEGKIKKDKHESVIFRRDNSHYEKLDGVERCIDGELPFEIPESWAWVYLGNISFVTKLAGFEYTKYIAPALTTHGIPLFKGKNIQNGKLVEHFEGFIPETVSDELWRSQLSKRCLLTPYVGSIGNVAVFSGTYKAHLGSNVGKIEPYSDNEVLIEYILYFLRSATGYEQLTKHKKATAQESISIDAIRNVLMPIPPLNEQERIVSAIKAALRIAQKL
;
A
#
# COMPACT_ATOMS: atom_id res chain seq x y z
N MET A 1 -4.61 59.21 -20.60
CA MET A 1 -5.29 58.27 -19.72
C MET A 1 -5.58 57.02 -20.53
N ARG A 2 -5.08 55.86 -20.15
CA ARG A 2 -5.51 54.59 -20.76
C ARG A 2 -6.89 54.24 -20.20
N SER A 3 -7.79 53.85 -21.07
CA SER A 3 -9.13 53.40 -20.64
C SER A 3 -8.97 52.13 -19.79
N LEU A 4 -9.66 52.03 -18.67
CA LEU A 4 -9.76 50.80 -17.87
C LEU A 4 -10.45 49.67 -18.67
N ALA A 5 -11.25 50.03 -19.65
CA ALA A 5 -12.01 49.07 -20.49
C ALA A 5 -11.12 48.05 -21.23
N ASP A 6 -9.86 48.43 -21.54
CA ASP A 6 -8.89 47.52 -22.22
C ASP A 6 -8.12 46.61 -21.25
N GLU A 7 -8.26 46.84 -19.93
CA GLU A 7 -7.50 46.13 -18.90
C GLU A 7 -8.37 45.21 -18.00
N VAL A 8 -9.71 45.31 -18.13
CA VAL A 8 -10.64 44.52 -17.29
C VAL A 8 -10.85 43.11 -17.92
N PRO A 9 -10.86 42.08 -17.10
CA PRO A 9 -10.93 40.69 -17.60
C PRO A 9 -12.30 40.21 -18.06
N PHE A 10 -13.37 40.92 -17.65
CA PHE A 10 -14.78 40.55 -17.96
C PHE A 10 -15.72 41.73 -17.76
N ASP A 11 -16.93 41.67 -18.26
CA ASP A 11 -17.99 42.65 -18.07
C ASP A 11 -18.59 42.50 -16.66
N ILE A 12 -18.94 43.61 -16.05
CA ILE A 12 -19.62 43.65 -14.73
C ILE A 12 -21.00 44.26 -14.88
N PRO A 13 -21.95 43.98 -13.92
CA PRO A 13 -23.25 44.62 -13.89
C PRO A 13 -23.16 46.14 -13.79
N ASP A 14 -24.18 46.86 -14.31
CA ASP A 14 -24.23 48.34 -14.29
C ASP A 14 -24.15 48.94 -12.89
N SER A 15 -24.53 48.18 -11.88
CA SER A 15 -24.46 48.60 -10.45
C SER A 15 -23.06 48.43 -9.84
N TRP A 16 -22.10 47.89 -10.59
CA TRP A 16 -20.72 47.67 -10.12
C TRP A 16 -19.77 48.66 -10.76
N GLU A 17 -18.62 48.88 -10.11
CA GLU A 17 -17.55 49.72 -10.64
C GLU A 17 -16.21 49.00 -10.57
N TRP A 18 -15.30 49.31 -11.49
CA TRP A 18 -13.91 48.87 -11.40
C TRP A 18 -13.04 49.81 -10.63
N VAL A 19 -12.37 49.32 -9.58
CA VAL A 19 -11.49 50.13 -8.72
C VAL A 19 -10.12 49.47 -8.63
N ARG A 20 -9.03 50.22 -8.70
CA ARG A 20 -7.69 49.67 -8.47
C ARG A 20 -7.44 49.46 -6.98
N MET A 21 -6.74 48.36 -6.66
CA MET A 21 -6.39 47.97 -5.27
C MET A 21 -5.72 49.09 -4.48
N LYS A 22 -4.91 49.93 -5.12
CA LYS A 22 -4.23 51.09 -4.47
C LYS A 22 -5.18 52.08 -3.81
N TYR A 23 -6.44 52.13 -4.21
CA TYR A 23 -7.44 53.04 -3.64
C TYR A 23 -8.19 52.46 -2.47
N ILE A 24 -8.09 51.11 -2.27
CA ILE A 24 -8.87 50.41 -1.25
C ILE A 24 -8.00 49.73 -0.18
N CYS A 25 -6.72 49.53 -0.42
CA CYS A 25 -5.80 48.91 0.54
C CYS A 25 -4.42 49.56 0.58
N GLN A 26 -3.74 49.36 1.70
CA GLN A 26 -2.36 49.80 1.93
C GLN A 26 -1.56 48.68 2.59
N LEU A 27 -0.23 48.66 2.35
CA LEU A 27 0.72 47.79 3.02
C LEU A 27 1.48 48.59 4.06
N ILE A 28 1.20 48.34 5.34
CA ILE A 28 1.69 49.13 6.46
C ILE A 28 2.69 48.32 7.27
N ASP A 29 3.70 48.93 7.84
CA ASP A 29 4.53 48.36 8.88
C ASP A 29 3.80 48.37 10.21
N GLY A 30 3.92 47.28 10.99
CA GLY A 30 3.41 47.28 12.36
C GLY A 30 4.19 48.21 13.26
N GLU A 31 3.55 48.67 14.36
CA GLU A 31 4.18 49.52 15.36
C GLU A 31 5.30 48.74 16.08
N LYS A 32 6.47 49.38 16.25
CA LYS A 32 7.59 48.73 16.93
C LYS A 32 7.42 48.86 18.46
N VAL A 33 7.26 47.70 19.12
CA VAL A 33 7.12 47.59 20.57
C VAL A 33 8.35 46.91 21.15
N GLN A 34 8.80 47.34 22.34
CA GLN A 34 9.94 46.78 23.06
C GLN A 34 9.54 46.43 24.51
N ASN A 35 10.28 45.49 25.09
CA ASN A 35 10.10 45.05 26.47
C ASN A 35 8.72 44.45 26.82
N ALA A 36 8.08 43.80 25.83
CA ALA A 36 6.86 43.03 26.01
C ALA A 36 6.98 41.65 25.35
N PRO A 37 6.67 40.58 26.07
CA PRO A 37 6.75 39.22 25.52
C PRO A 37 5.49 38.92 24.68
N TYR A 38 5.68 38.64 23.38
CA TYR A 38 4.63 38.19 22.48
C TYR A 38 5.17 37.10 21.56
N HIS A 39 4.29 36.27 21.01
CA HIS A 39 4.63 35.29 20.01
C HIS A 39 5.04 35.94 18.68
N ASN A 40 6.03 35.31 18.02
CA ASN A 40 6.43 35.66 16.67
C ASN A 40 5.46 35.03 15.66
N LEU A 41 4.61 35.85 15.05
CA LEU A 41 3.65 35.39 14.04
C LEU A 41 4.34 35.28 12.66
N ASP A 42 5.28 34.33 12.54
CA ASP A 42 5.93 34.06 11.27
C ASP A 42 5.09 33.12 10.37
N ALA A 43 5.49 32.99 9.09
CA ALA A 43 4.74 32.23 8.11
C ALA A 43 4.65 30.71 8.42
N ARG A 44 5.57 30.16 9.21
CA ARG A 44 5.53 28.74 9.61
C ARG A 44 4.50 28.51 10.70
N TYR A 45 4.49 29.39 11.71
CA TYR A 45 3.48 29.39 12.76
C TYR A 45 2.09 29.64 12.19
N MET A 46 1.94 30.70 11.36
CA MET A 46 0.66 31.04 10.73
C MET A 46 0.05 29.91 9.86
N ARG A 47 0.88 28.98 9.38
CA ARG A 47 0.44 27.79 8.64
C ARG A 47 0.27 26.55 9.53
N GLY A 48 0.44 26.65 10.85
CA GLY A 48 0.38 25.53 11.78
C GLY A 48 1.52 24.50 11.60
N LYS A 49 2.67 24.95 11.07
CA LYS A 49 3.84 24.06 10.80
C LYS A 49 4.96 24.18 11.83
N ALA A 50 4.81 25.05 12.82
CA ALA A 50 5.78 25.24 13.91
C ALA A 50 5.08 25.87 15.11
N GLU A 51 5.61 25.60 16.30
CA GLU A 51 5.25 26.32 17.52
C GLU A 51 5.80 27.75 17.48
N PRO A 52 5.10 28.73 18.08
CA PRO A 52 5.54 30.12 18.08
C PRO A 52 6.73 30.33 19.00
N GLN A 53 7.67 31.18 18.57
CA GLN A 53 8.74 31.66 19.43
C GLN A 53 8.30 32.92 20.15
N THR A 54 8.55 33.01 21.46
CA THR A 54 8.31 34.28 22.22
C THR A 54 9.48 35.23 21.99
N LEU A 55 9.16 36.45 21.58
CA LEU A 55 10.10 37.56 21.41
C LEU A 55 9.80 38.66 22.43
N ASN A 56 10.80 39.45 22.83
CA ASN A 56 10.66 40.57 23.73
C ASN A 56 10.53 41.91 22.99
N SER A 57 10.64 41.89 21.67
CA SER A 57 10.49 43.09 20.85
C SER A 57 10.16 42.72 19.40
N GLY A 58 9.40 43.55 18.72
CA GLY A 58 9.05 43.32 17.32
C GLY A 58 8.04 44.36 16.81
N LYS A 59 7.49 44.10 15.62
CA LYS A 59 6.39 44.89 15.06
C LYS A 59 5.08 44.28 15.56
N TYR A 60 4.45 44.97 16.52
CA TYR A 60 3.21 44.50 17.14
C TYR A 60 2.02 44.58 16.19
N VAL A 61 1.16 43.58 16.27
CA VAL A 61 -0.14 43.51 15.61
C VAL A 61 -1.14 42.84 16.56
N SER A 62 -2.37 43.34 16.55
CA SER A 62 -3.47 42.80 17.35
C SER A 62 -4.12 41.62 16.64
N GLN A 63 -4.78 40.76 17.42
CA GLN A 63 -5.62 39.66 16.90
C GLN A 63 -6.61 40.19 15.84
N GLY A 64 -6.83 39.41 14.79
CA GLY A 64 -7.73 39.77 13.69
C GLY A 64 -7.10 40.66 12.62
N THR A 65 -5.86 41.18 12.83
CA THR A 65 -5.15 41.97 11.82
C THR A 65 -4.85 41.13 10.57
N TYR A 66 -5.12 41.68 9.38
CA TYR A 66 -4.76 41.04 8.12
C TYR A 66 -3.27 41.24 7.83
N LEU A 67 -2.56 40.13 7.59
CA LEU A 67 -1.13 40.11 7.28
C LEU A 67 -0.93 39.55 5.88
N ILE A 68 -0.19 40.25 5.03
CA ILE A 68 0.15 39.74 3.70
C ILE A 68 1.64 39.42 3.63
N LEU A 69 1.97 38.27 3.10
CA LEU A 69 3.35 37.84 2.87
C LEU A 69 3.93 38.63 1.70
N VAL A 70 4.97 39.44 1.95
CA VAL A 70 5.60 40.26 0.91
C VAL A 70 6.94 39.68 0.44
N ASP A 71 7.57 38.80 1.22
CA ASP A 71 8.86 38.21 0.92
C ASP A 71 8.76 36.67 0.96
N GLY A 72 9.37 36.00 -0.01
CA GLY A 72 9.40 34.56 -0.12
C GLY A 72 8.55 34.00 -1.29
N GLU A 73 8.61 32.69 -1.48
CA GLU A 73 7.96 32.00 -2.61
C GLU A 73 6.43 32.16 -2.66
N ASN A 74 5.79 32.32 -1.52
CA ASN A 74 4.34 32.45 -1.41
C ASN A 74 3.92 33.92 -1.19
N SER A 75 4.71 34.89 -1.66
CA SER A 75 4.35 36.31 -1.57
C SER A 75 2.98 36.57 -2.21
N GLY A 76 2.16 37.37 -1.52
CA GLY A 76 0.74 37.57 -1.86
C GLY A 76 -0.23 36.71 -1.03
N GLU A 77 0.23 35.74 -0.25
CA GLU A 77 -0.61 34.97 0.67
C GLU A 77 -1.03 35.86 1.86
N VAL A 78 -2.33 35.81 2.20
CA VAL A 78 -2.90 36.60 3.29
C VAL A 78 -3.26 35.71 4.46
N PHE A 79 -2.99 36.19 5.67
CA PHE A 79 -3.31 35.55 6.93
C PHE A 79 -4.08 36.50 7.83
N ILE A 80 -4.82 35.97 8.80
CA ILE A 80 -5.44 36.70 9.88
C ILE A 80 -4.66 36.40 11.17
N ALA A 81 -4.18 37.40 11.88
CA ALA A 81 -3.45 37.17 13.13
C ALA A 81 -4.35 36.43 14.14
N PRO A 82 -3.95 35.21 14.57
CA PRO A 82 -4.78 34.40 15.47
C PRO A 82 -4.82 34.92 16.91
N GLU A 83 -3.84 35.75 17.25
CA GLU A 83 -3.63 36.35 18.58
C GLU A 83 -2.84 37.68 18.46
N ASP A 84 -2.72 38.38 19.56
CA ASP A 84 -1.80 39.50 19.66
C ASP A 84 -0.36 39.03 19.59
N GLY A 85 0.47 39.62 18.74
CA GLY A 85 1.82 39.10 18.53
C GLY A 85 2.73 40.06 17.77
N TYR A 86 3.95 39.58 17.55
CA TYR A 86 4.91 40.29 16.68
C TYR A 86 4.85 39.73 15.27
N MET A 87 4.56 40.59 14.32
CA MET A 87 4.53 40.26 12.90
C MET A 87 5.90 39.80 12.42
N GLY A 88 5.98 38.60 11.79
CA GLY A 88 7.19 38.08 11.17
C GLY A 88 7.75 39.06 10.13
N SER A 89 9.07 39.07 9.97
CA SER A 89 9.79 40.05 9.12
C SER A 89 9.38 40.04 7.64
N THR A 90 8.80 38.92 7.17
CA THR A 90 8.36 38.74 5.78
C THR A 90 6.95 39.25 5.52
N PHE A 91 6.26 39.76 6.54
CA PHE A 91 4.90 40.28 6.44
C PHE A 91 4.82 41.80 6.40
N LYS A 92 3.71 42.26 5.88
CA LYS A 92 3.17 43.61 6.07
C LYS A 92 1.73 43.52 6.57
N VAL A 93 1.26 44.51 7.32
CA VAL A 93 -0.16 44.64 7.63
C VAL A 93 -0.85 45.04 6.32
N LEU A 94 -1.88 44.31 5.95
CA LEU A 94 -2.79 44.64 4.87
C LEU A 94 -3.95 45.47 5.45
N TRP A 95 -3.84 46.79 5.37
CA TRP A 95 -4.93 47.66 5.72
C TRP A 95 -5.93 47.75 4.57
N ILE A 96 -7.21 47.57 4.87
CA ILE A 96 -8.33 47.68 3.93
C ILE A 96 -9.27 48.77 4.46
N THR A 97 -9.78 49.62 3.56
CA THR A 97 -10.72 50.69 3.95
C THR A 97 -11.96 50.10 4.61
N THR A 98 -12.41 50.76 5.69
CA THR A 98 -13.58 50.34 6.49
C THR A 98 -14.91 50.47 5.75
N GLN A 99 -14.93 51.12 4.59
CA GLN A 99 -16.11 51.27 3.72
C GLN A 99 -16.45 50.00 2.94
N LEU A 100 -15.57 48.99 2.96
CA LEU A 100 -15.73 47.73 2.25
C LEU A 100 -15.93 46.55 3.20
N PHE A 101 -16.50 45.49 2.68
CA PHE A 101 -16.51 44.22 3.38
C PHE A 101 -15.17 43.50 3.16
N ALA A 102 -14.26 43.61 4.13
CA ALA A 102 -12.90 43.09 4.01
C ALA A 102 -12.81 41.64 3.54
N PRO A 103 -13.66 40.66 3.97
CA PRO A 103 -13.63 39.32 3.45
C PRO A 103 -13.80 39.23 1.91
N TYR A 104 -14.54 40.12 1.27
CA TYR A 104 -14.65 40.17 -0.19
C TYR A 104 -13.32 40.56 -0.82
N VAL A 105 -12.62 41.55 -0.29
CA VAL A 105 -11.29 41.95 -0.75
C VAL A 105 -10.30 40.80 -0.58
N LEU A 106 -10.38 40.04 0.52
CA LEU A 106 -9.51 38.86 0.75
C LEU A 106 -9.77 37.77 -0.26
N LYS A 107 -11.03 37.45 -0.58
CA LYS A 107 -11.37 36.49 -1.63
C LYS A 107 -10.85 36.89 -3.01
N PHE A 108 -10.90 38.21 -3.31
CA PHE A 108 -10.30 38.72 -4.55
C PHE A 108 -8.79 38.56 -4.58
N ILE A 109 -8.08 38.84 -3.49
CA ILE A 109 -6.63 38.62 -3.39
C ILE A 109 -6.29 37.13 -3.55
N GLU A 110 -7.10 36.25 -2.95
CA GLU A 110 -6.93 34.80 -3.07
C GLU A 110 -7.08 34.33 -4.53
N LEU A 111 -8.05 34.86 -5.27
CA LEU A 111 -8.23 34.59 -6.72
C LEU A 111 -6.97 34.94 -7.53
N TYR A 112 -6.29 36.04 -7.17
CA TYR A 112 -5.08 36.50 -7.84
C TYR A 112 -3.77 35.96 -7.22
N LYS A 113 -3.85 35.01 -6.30
CA LYS A 113 -2.70 34.42 -5.59
C LYS A 113 -1.65 33.84 -6.57
N GLU A 114 -2.08 33.04 -7.56
CA GLU A 114 -1.17 32.45 -8.56
C GLU A 114 -0.56 33.50 -9.50
N PRO A 115 -1.29 34.45 -10.12
CA PRO A 115 -0.70 35.56 -10.87
C PRO A 115 0.31 36.38 -10.05
N LEU A 116 0.01 36.72 -8.80
CA LEU A 116 0.91 37.45 -7.92
C LEU A 116 2.17 36.65 -7.59
N ARG A 117 2.02 35.34 -7.35
CA ARG A 117 3.12 34.43 -7.09
C ARG A 117 4.04 34.27 -8.30
N ASN A 118 3.49 34.24 -9.52
CA ASN A 118 4.26 34.06 -10.74
C ASN A 118 4.93 35.36 -11.26
N ALA A 119 4.45 36.53 -10.82
CA ALA A 119 4.98 37.84 -11.21
C ALA A 119 5.99 38.43 -10.20
N LYS A 120 6.59 37.61 -9.35
CA LYS A 120 7.57 38.02 -8.33
C LYS A 120 8.78 38.71 -8.96
N ARG A 121 9.36 39.64 -8.20
CA ARG A 121 10.60 40.33 -8.53
C ARG A 121 11.73 39.87 -7.60
N GLY A 122 12.95 39.74 -8.11
CA GLY A 122 14.14 39.34 -7.35
C GLY A 122 14.54 37.86 -7.57
N ALA A 123 15.83 37.61 -7.81
CA ALA A 123 16.34 36.27 -8.12
C ALA A 123 16.72 35.48 -6.86
N ALA A 124 17.21 36.09 -5.79
CA ALA A 124 17.67 35.42 -4.58
C ALA A 124 16.57 35.28 -3.51
N ILE A 125 15.79 36.34 -3.31
CA ILE A 125 14.60 36.34 -2.44
C ILE A 125 13.44 36.89 -3.25
N PRO A 126 12.45 36.06 -3.59
CA PRO A 126 11.27 36.53 -4.32
C PRO A 126 10.46 37.53 -3.48
N HIS A 127 10.13 38.67 -4.07
CA HIS A 127 9.31 39.71 -3.43
C HIS A 127 7.98 39.90 -4.15
N LEU A 128 6.94 40.24 -3.42
CA LEU A 128 5.65 40.63 -3.97
C LEU A 128 5.83 41.79 -4.97
N ASN A 129 5.35 41.59 -6.20
CA ASN A 129 5.28 42.66 -7.17
C ASN A 129 4.20 43.68 -6.75
N LYS A 130 4.60 44.69 -5.93
CA LYS A 130 3.69 45.71 -5.39
C LYS A 130 3.02 46.52 -6.48
N GLU A 131 3.72 46.77 -7.61
CA GLU A 131 3.15 47.51 -8.72
C GLU A 131 1.99 46.72 -9.36
N LEU A 132 2.16 45.43 -9.59
CA LEU A 132 1.09 44.55 -10.07
C LEU A 132 -0.06 44.53 -9.04
N PHE A 133 0.27 44.25 -7.78
CA PHE A 133 -0.74 44.15 -6.68
C PHE A 133 -1.60 45.40 -6.58
N PHE A 134 -1.01 46.57 -6.50
CA PHE A 134 -1.74 47.84 -6.35
C PHE A 134 -2.49 48.28 -7.61
N ASN A 135 -2.09 47.80 -8.77
CA ASN A 135 -2.73 48.09 -10.05
C ASN A 135 -3.81 47.08 -10.45
N LEU A 136 -4.00 45.97 -9.72
CA LEU A 136 -5.07 45.01 -10.00
C LEU A 136 -6.43 45.73 -10.06
N PRO A 137 -7.17 45.58 -11.16
CA PRO A 137 -8.56 46.05 -11.23
C PRO A 137 -9.46 45.10 -10.44
N MET A 138 -10.12 45.61 -9.43
CA MET A 138 -11.06 44.85 -8.58
C MET A 138 -12.48 45.29 -8.92
N PRO A 139 -13.41 44.34 -9.20
CA PRO A 139 -14.82 44.67 -9.37
C PRO A 139 -15.44 45.02 -8.02
N MET A 140 -16.20 46.07 -7.93
CA MET A 140 -16.73 46.64 -6.71
C MET A 140 -18.27 46.63 -6.73
N PRO A 141 -18.91 45.57 -6.21
CA PRO A 141 -20.35 45.53 -6.00
C PRO A 141 -20.79 46.38 -4.81
N PRO A 142 -22.08 46.70 -4.69
CA PRO A 142 -22.65 47.26 -3.46
C PRO A 142 -22.32 46.37 -2.25
N ILE A 143 -22.18 47.00 -1.06
CA ILE A 143 -21.66 46.31 0.15
C ILE A 143 -22.48 45.07 0.56
N GLU A 144 -23.78 45.11 0.41
CA GLU A 144 -24.66 43.97 0.72
C GLU A 144 -24.48 42.83 -0.29
N GLU A 145 -24.10 43.18 -1.49
CA GLU A 145 -23.76 42.16 -2.52
C GLU A 145 -22.40 41.54 -2.29
N GLN A 146 -21.42 42.33 -1.82
CA GLN A 146 -20.12 41.78 -1.37
C GLN A 146 -20.31 40.70 -0.29
N ARG A 147 -21.22 40.95 0.68
CA ARG A 147 -21.56 39.94 1.71
C ARG A 147 -22.16 38.69 1.12
N ARG A 148 -23.19 38.81 0.27
CA ARG A 148 -23.85 37.67 -0.38
C ARG A 148 -22.87 36.83 -1.25
N ILE A 149 -21.95 37.52 -1.93
CA ILE A 149 -20.91 36.84 -2.73
C ILE A 149 -19.99 36.01 -1.83
N VAL A 150 -19.51 36.57 -0.73
CA VAL A 150 -18.64 35.84 0.20
C VAL A 150 -19.37 34.65 0.81
N GLU A 151 -20.58 34.84 1.32
CA GLU A 151 -21.41 33.77 1.86
C GLU A 151 -21.60 32.64 0.85
N LYS A 152 -21.87 32.98 -0.43
CA LYS A 152 -22.06 31.99 -1.46
C LYS A 152 -20.76 31.25 -1.84
N ILE A 153 -19.63 31.97 -1.86
CA ILE A 153 -18.32 31.35 -2.07
C ILE A 153 -17.99 30.36 -0.93
N ASP A 154 -18.25 30.73 0.32
CA ASP A 154 -17.98 29.88 1.47
C ASP A 154 -18.89 28.66 1.51
N GLU A 155 -20.18 28.81 1.20
CA GLU A 155 -21.13 27.70 1.03
C GLU A 155 -20.64 26.71 -0.03
N ILE A 156 -20.30 27.21 -1.23
CA ILE A 156 -19.84 26.38 -2.35
C ILE A 156 -18.50 25.72 -2.02
N SER A 157 -17.57 26.44 -1.42
CA SER A 157 -16.25 25.91 -1.01
C SER A 157 -16.38 24.78 0.01
N SER A 158 -17.32 24.94 0.97
CA SER A 158 -17.65 23.89 1.94
C SER A 158 -18.22 22.64 1.25
N ALA A 159 -19.17 22.84 0.31
CA ALA A 159 -19.77 21.74 -0.45
C ALA A 159 -18.74 21.01 -1.33
N ILE A 160 -17.84 21.75 -2.01
CA ILE A 160 -16.74 21.17 -2.79
C ILE A 160 -15.81 20.35 -1.90
N SER A 161 -15.44 20.86 -0.73
CA SER A 161 -14.58 20.14 0.22
C SER A 161 -15.22 18.85 0.72
N ALA A 162 -16.51 18.89 1.05
CA ALA A 162 -17.26 17.70 1.45
C ALA A 162 -17.34 16.65 0.31
N TYR A 163 -17.57 17.12 -0.92
CA TYR A 163 -17.58 16.27 -2.11
C TYR A 163 -16.21 15.62 -2.36
N ASP A 164 -15.11 16.37 -2.29
CA ASP A 164 -13.75 15.86 -2.48
C ASP A 164 -13.41 14.76 -1.47
N ILE A 165 -13.76 14.96 -0.20
CA ILE A 165 -13.59 13.95 0.85
C ILE A 165 -14.40 12.67 0.53
N ALA A 166 -15.67 12.82 0.14
CA ALA A 166 -16.53 11.71 -0.20
C ALA A 166 -16.03 10.97 -1.46
N TYR A 167 -15.62 11.72 -2.47
CA TYR A 167 -15.07 11.19 -3.71
C TYR A 167 -13.80 10.36 -3.47
N ARG A 168 -12.82 10.92 -2.75
CA ARG A 168 -11.56 10.22 -2.42
C ARG A 168 -11.82 8.96 -1.60
N LYS A 169 -12.77 9.01 -0.66
CA LYS A 169 -13.16 7.83 0.12
C LYS A 169 -13.74 6.74 -0.78
N THR A 170 -14.62 7.12 -1.72
CA THR A 170 -15.24 6.18 -2.67
C THR A 170 -14.20 5.59 -3.62
N GLU A 171 -13.30 6.41 -4.16
CA GLU A 171 -12.21 5.98 -5.03
C GLU A 171 -11.26 5.01 -4.31
N SER A 172 -10.89 5.32 -3.07
CA SER A 172 -10.09 4.42 -2.22
C SER A 172 -10.79 3.09 -1.98
N LEU A 173 -12.10 3.11 -1.68
CA LEU A 173 -12.88 1.89 -1.51
C LEU A 173 -12.94 1.07 -2.80
N ASN A 174 -13.22 1.69 -3.93
CA ASN A 174 -13.29 0.99 -5.22
C ASN A 174 -11.95 0.37 -5.61
N THR A 175 -10.83 1.01 -5.27
CA THR A 175 -9.48 0.51 -5.57
C THR A 175 -9.07 -0.64 -4.65
N THR A 176 -9.42 -0.57 -3.36
CA THR A 176 -8.96 -1.55 -2.36
C THR A 176 -9.93 -2.70 -2.14
N PHE A 177 -11.23 -2.48 -2.38
CA PHE A 177 -12.28 -3.48 -2.12
C PHE A 177 -12.07 -4.82 -2.85
N PRO A 178 -11.72 -4.85 -4.16
CA PRO A 178 -11.51 -6.13 -4.84
C PRO A 178 -10.38 -6.97 -4.21
N GLU A 179 -9.31 -6.33 -3.77
CA GLU A 179 -8.20 -7.04 -3.12
C GLU A 179 -8.56 -7.51 -1.70
N HIS A 180 -9.30 -6.70 -0.93
CA HIS A 180 -9.81 -7.11 0.37
C HIS A 180 -10.81 -8.26 0.24
N LEU A 181 -11.70 -8.20 -0.75
CA LEU A 181 -12.67 -9.26 -1.03
C LEU A 181 -11.97 -10.58 -1.39
N LYS A 182 -10.95 -10.56 -2.24
CA LYS A 182 -10.14 -11.74 -2.56
C LYS A 182 -9.52 -12.36 -1.31
N LYS A 183 -8.91 -11.54 -0.45
CA LYS A 183 -8.32 -12.01 0.81
C LYS A 183 -9.36 -12.61 1.75
N SER A 184 -10.53 -11.98 1.86
CA SER A 184 -11.63 -12.49 2.69
C SER A 184 -12.15 -13.82 2.17
N ILE A 185 -12.38 -13.96 0.86
CA ILE A 185 -12.82 -15.22 0.25
C ILE A 185 -11.82 -16.35 0.56
N LEU A 186 -10.53 -16.11 0.40
CA LEU A 186 -9.50 -17.10 0.69
C LEU A 186 -9.46 -17.44 2.19
N GLN A 187 -9.65 -16.45 3.06
CA GLN A 187 -9.64 -16.66 4.51
C GLN A 187 -10.85 -17.51 4.97
N GLU A 188 -12.05 -17.21 4.48
CA GLU A 188 -13.25 -18.01 4.75
C GLU A 188 -13.10 -19.44 4.24
N ALA A 189 -12.48 -19.61 3.07
CA ALA A 189 -12.22 -20.91 2.48
C ALA A 189 -11.32 -21.80 3.36
N VAL A 190 -10.22 -21.24 3.85
CA VAL A 190 -9.25 -22.01 4.66
C VAL A 190 -9.70 -22.23 6.10
N GLN A 191 -10.74 -21.55 6.54
CA GLN A 191 -11.40 -21.75 7.82
C GLN A 191 -12.59 -22.74 7.77
N GLY A 192 -12.88 -23.32 6.59
CA GLY A 192 -14.01 -24.25 6.40
C GLY A 192 -15.39 -23.57 6.41
N LYS A 193 -15.45 -22.24 6.13
CA LYS A 193 -16.69 -21.45 6.16
C LYS A 193 -17.26 -21.13 4.77
N LEU A 194 -16.50 -21.38 3.70
CA LEU A 194 -16.90 -21.00 2.33
C LEU A 194 -17.92 -21.96 1.72
N VAL A 195 -17.86 -23.25 2.07
CA VAL A 195 -18.76 -24.28 1.57
C VAL A 195 -19.33 -25.10 2.75
N PRO A 196 -20.52 -25.68 2.61
CA PRO A 196 -21.07 -26.54 3.65
C PRO A 196 -20.26 -27.82 3.81
N GLN A 197 -20.14 -28.30 5.06
CA GLN A 197 -19.55 -29.58 5.40
C GLN A 197 -20.48 -30.71 4.93
N ASP A 198 -19.91 -31.80 4.38
CA ASP A 198 -20.65 -33.01 4.01
C ASP A 198 -20.17 -34.17 4.89
N PRO A 199 -21.04 -34.73 5.76
CA PRO A 199 -20.67 -35.85 6.63
C PRO A 199 -20.30 -37.14 5.88
N SER A 200 -20.63 -37.23 4.58
CA SER A 200 -20.30 -38.40 3.75
C SER A 200 -18.89 -38.31 3.14
N ASP A 201 -18.22 -37.17 3.27
CA ASP A 201 -16.84 -37.03 2.80
C ASP A 201 -15.88 -37.89 3.63
N GLU A 202 -14.94 -38.53 2.96
CA GLU A 202 -13.87 -39.27 3.63
C GLU A 202 -13.01 -38.29 4.45
N PRO A 203 -12.79 -38.51 5.77
CA PRO A 203 -12.01 -37.60 6.59
C PRO A 203 -10.60 -37.32 6.04
N ALA A 204 -10.06 -36.13 6.31
CA ALA A 204 -8.75 -35.69 5.83
C ALA A 204 -7.60 -36.62 6.27
N GLU A 205 -7.73 -37.28 7.42
CA GLU A 205 -6.75 -38.26 7.91
C GLU A 205 -6.48 -39.38 6.90
N ALA A 206 -7.52 -39.89 6.22
CA ALA A 206 -7.34 -40.94 5.21
C ALA A 206 -6.55 -40.46 4.00
N LEU A 207 -6.75 -39.20 3.58
CA LEU A 207 -5.90 -38.57 2.55
C LEU A 207 -4.46 -38.45 3.05
N LEU A 208 -4.25 -37.99 4.28
CA LEU A 208 -2.91 -37.82 4.85
C LEU A 208 -2.18 -39.16 5.02
N GLU A 209 -2.89 -40.25 5.33
CA GLU A 209 -2.31 -41.60 5.36
C GLU A 209 -1.82 -42.05 3.97
N ARG A 210 -2.60 -41.80 2.92
CA ARG A 210 -2.16 -42.09 1.53
C ARG A 210 -0.94 -41.27 1.16
N ILE A 211 -0.90 -40.00 1.48
CA ILE A 211 0.25 -39.12 1.22
C ILE A 211 1.48 -39.60 1.99
N ARG A 212 1.31 -40.02 3.24
CA ARG A 212 2.38 -40.55 4.08
C ARG A 212 2.92 -41.85 3.52
N ALA A 213 2.06 -42.73 3.04
CA ALA A 213 2.47 -43.99 2.38
C ALA A 213 3.30 -43.72 1.12
N GLU A 214 2.88 -42.77 0.29
CA GLU A 214 3.63 -42.36 -0.89
C GLU A 214 5.01 -41.75 -0.53
N LYS A 215 5.06 -40.87 0.47
CA LYS A 215 6.33 -40.33 0.99
C LYS A 215 7.28 -41.46 1.43
N GLN A 216 6.78 -42.46 2.15
CA GLN A 216 7.57 -43.60 2.59
C GLN A 216 8.06 -44.45 1.42
N ARG A 217 7.24 -44.63 0.35
CA ARG A 217 7.63 -45.27 -0.88
C ARG A 217 8.80 -44.56 -1.55
N LEU A 218 8.72 -43.23 -1.70
CA LEU A 218 9.77 -42.38 -2.28
C LEU A 218 11.08 -42.44 -1.48
N ILE A 219 10.98 -42.53 -0.14
CA ILE A 219 12.16 -42.73 0.74
C ILE A 219 12.80 -44.08 0.48
N LYS A 220 12.02 -45.18 0.41
CA LYS A 220 12.52 -46.53 0.13
C LYS A 220 13.17 -46.62 -1.24
N GLU A 221 12.65 -45.92 -2.23
CA GLU A 221 13.22 -45.83 -3.58
C GLU A 221 14.46 -44.92 -3.67
N GLY A 222 14.86 -44.27 -2.56
CA GLY A 222 16.01 -43.37 -2.53
C GLY A 222 15.80 -42.02 -3.25
N LYS A 223 14.55 -41.75 -3.69
CA LYS A 223 14.20 -40.51 -4.38
C LYS A 223 14.16 -39.30 -3.44
N ILE A 224 13.86 -39.49 -2.18
CA ILE A 224 13.90 -38.42 -1.15
C ILE A 224 14.60 -38.95 0.11
N LYS A 225 15.22 -38.08 0.86
CA LYS A 225 15.84 -38.43 2.15
C LYS A 225 14.76 -38.47 3.23
N LYS A 226 14.92 -39.41 4.18
CA LYS A 226 14.11 -39.44 5.39
C LYS A 226 14.36 -38.16 6.20
N ASP A 227 13.28 -37.54 6.66
CA ASP A 227 13.38 -36.42 7.57
C ASP A 227 14.04 -36.84 8.90
N LYS A 228 14.88 -35.99 9.46
CA LYS A 228 15.54 -36.26 10.74
C LYS A 228 14.55 -36.21 11.91
N HIS A 229 13.58 -35.34 11.82
CA HIS A 229 12.53 -35.10 12.79
C HIS A 229 11.20 -35.09 12.05
N GLU A 230 10.40 -36.14 12.21
CA GLU A 230 9.07 -36.22 11.60
C GLU A 230 8.02 -35.92 12.65
N SER A 231 7.27 -34.87 12.41
CA SER A 231 6.16 -34.46 13.27
C SER A 231 4.85 -34.97 12.69
N VAL A 232 3.98 -35.50 13.55
CA VAL A 232 2.61 -35.91 13.22
C VAL A 232 1.65 -35.18 14.15
N ILE A 233 0.70 -34.46 13.56
CA ILE A 233 -0.37 -33.81 14.27
C ILE A 233 -1.59 -34.72 14.26
N PHE A 234 -2.26 -34.87 15.40
CA PHE A 234 -3.48 -35.66 15.56
C PHE A 234 -4.42 -35.04 16.59
N ARG A 235 -5.70 -35.40 16.51
CA ARG A 235 -6.72 -34.93 17.45
C ARG A 235 -7.01 -36.00 18.50
N ARG A 236 -7.13 -35.58 19.75
CA ARG A 236 -7.54 -36.42 20.90
C ARG A 236 -8.28 -35.55 21.90
N ASP A 237 -9.44 -36.00 22.36
CA ASP A 237 -10.25 -35.32 23.38
C ASP A 237 -10.53 -33.83 23.08
N ASN A 238 -10.90 -33.53 21.84
CA ASN A 238 -11.13 -32.19 21.31
C ASN A 238 -9.91 -31.25 21.26
N SER A 239 -8.70 -31.74 21.55
CA SER A 239 -7.45 -30.98 21.48
C SER A 239 -6.53 -31.57 20.40
N HIS A 240 -5.65 -30.70 19.88
CA HIS A 240 -4.64 -31.09 18.90
C HIS A 240 -3.30 -31.32 19.58
N TYR A 241 -2.69 -32.43 19.25
CA TYR A 241 -1.39 -32.83 19.75
C TYR A 241 -0.41 -33.02 18.61
N GLU A 242 0.82 -32.63 18.83
CA GLU A 242 1.95 -32.93 17.96
C GLU A 242 2.78 -34.04 18.61
N LYS A 243 3.10 -35.06 17.84
CA LYS A 243 4.09 -36.07 18.20
C LYS A 243 5.36 -35.83 17.40
N LEU A 244 6.42 -35.40 18.07
CA LEU A 244 7.73 -35.15 17.51
C LEU A 244 8.76 -36.01 18.23
N ASP A 245 9.49 -36.85 17.48
CA ASP A 245 10.52 -37.75 18.04
C ASP A 245 10.05 -38.59 19.25
N GLY A 246 8.77 -39.00 19.24
CA GLY A 246 8.15 -39.80 20.28
C GLY A 246 7.58 -39.00 21.47
N VAL A 247 7.81 -37.69 21.53
CA VAL A 247 7.25 -36.79 22.54
C VAL A 247 5.94 -36.19 22.06
N GLU A 248 4.88 -36.27 22.88
CA GLU A 248 3.60 -35.65 22.57
C GLU A 248 3.44 -34.33 23.35
N ARG A 249 2.94 -33.31 22.66
CA ARG A 249 2.62 -32.00 23.26
C ARG A 249 1.31 -31.45 22.72
N CYS A 250 0.53 -30.79 23.53
CA CYS A 250 -0.64 -30.04 23.08
C CYS A 250 -0.22 -28.79 22.31
N ILE A 251 -0.86 -28.52 21.17
CA ILE A 251 -0.54 -27.40 20.27
C ILE A 251 -1.74 -26.46 20.04
N ASP A 252 -2.82 -26.60 20.78
CA ASP A 252 -4.03 -25.75 20.59
C ASP A 252 -3.71 -24.24 20.64
N GLY A 253 -2.77 -23.84 21.51
CA GLY A 253 -2.33 -22.45 21.60
C GLY A 253 -1.46 -21.95 20.43
N GLU A 254 -1.03 -22.84 19.53
CA GLU A 254 -0.23 -22.52 18.34
C GLU A 254 -1.08 -22.50 17.07
N LEU A 255 -2.30 -23.02 17.13
CA LEU A 255 -3.23 -23.08 16.00
C LEU A 255 -3.82 -21.70 15.72
N PRO A 256 -3.88 -21.24 14.46
CA PRO A 256 -4.39 -19.92 14.14
C PRO A 256 -5.91 -19.79 14.28
N PHE A 257 -6.65 -20.88 14.21
CA PHE A 257 -8.11 -20.96 14.36
C PHE A 257 -8.58 -22.41 14.51
N GLU A 258 -9.85 -22.60 14.90
CA GLU A 258 -10.50 -23.91 14.92
C GLU A 258 -10.90 -24.35 13.50
N ILE A 259 -10.83 -25.65 13.24
CA ILE A 259 -11.19 -26.28 11.97
C ILE A 259 -12.34 -27.30 12.18
N PRO A 260 -13.13 -27.60 11.11
CA PRO A 260 -14.13 -28.66 11.16
C PRO A 260 -13.55 -30.01 11.61
N GLU A 261 -14.37 -30.88 12.18
CA GLU A 261 -13.93 -32.18 12.72
C GLU A 261 -13.36 -33.11 11.65
N SER A 262 -13.85 -33.01 10.41
CA SER A 262 -13.39 -33.81 9.27
C SER A 262 -12.04 -33.36 8.71
N TRP A 263 -11.52 -32.19 9.18
CA TRP A 263 -10.26 -31.62 8.73
C TRP A 263 -9.09 -32.00 9.63
N ALA A 264 -7.87 -31.89 9.13
CA ALA A 264 -6.67 -32.16 9.90
C ALA A 264 -5.62 -31.07 9.71
N TRP A 265 -4.90 -30.72 10.79
CA TRP A 265 -3.72 -29.87 10.72
C TRP A 265 -2.50 -30.65 10.29
N VAL A 266 -1.67 -30.07 9.40
CA VAL A 266 -0.44 -30.70 8.94
C VAL A 266 0.62 -29.63 8.61
N TYR A 267 1.88 -29.99 8.77
CA TYR A 267 2.97 -29.16 8.24
C TYR A 267 3.15 -29.43 6.74
N LEU A 268 3.36 -28.35 5.95
CA LEU A 268 3.50 -28.41 4.50
C LEU A 268 4.63 -29.37 4.05
N GLY A 269 5.72 -29.46 4.81
CA GLY A 269 6.82 -30.41 4.56
C GLY A 269 6.45 -31.89 4.75
N ASN A 270 5.36 -32.19 5.46
CA ASN A 270 4.88 -33.57 5.64
C ASN A 270 4.11 -34.07 4.43
N ILE A 271 3.53 -33.17 3.64
CA ILE A 271 2.71 -33.49 2.45
C ILE A 271 3.36 -33.10 1.13
N SER A 272 4.52 -32.42 1.18
CA SER A 272 5.20 -31.91 -0.03
C SER A 272 6.72 -32.02 0.09
N PHE A 273 7.37 -32.31 -1.03
CA PHE A 273 8.80 -32.15 -1.18
C PHE A 273 9.13 -30.67 -1.41
N VAL A 274 9.72 -30.04 -0.39
CA VAL A 274 10.09 -28.61 -0.44
C VAL A 274 11.60 -28.49 -0.59
N THR A 275 12.05 -27.87 -1.67
CA THR A 275 13.48 -27.71 -1.99
C THR A 275 13.79 -26.40 -2.70
N LYS A 276 15.07 -26.12 -2.82
CA LYS A 276 15.63 -25.03 -3.64
C LYS A 276 16.93 -25.49 -4.27
N LEU A 277 17.38 -24.79 -5.29
CA LEU A 277 18.74 -24.90 -5.78
C LEU A 277 19.71 -24.39 -4.71
N ALA A 278 20.71 -25.17 -4.33
CA ALA A 278 21.71 -24.75 -3.37
C ALA A 278 22.68 -23.74 -4.00
N GLY A 279 23.17 -22.77 -3.22
CA GLY A 279 24.08 -21.75 -3.73
C GLY A 279 25.36 -22.31 -4.36
N PHE A 280 25.93 -23.34 -3.73
CA PHE A 280 27.11 -24.02 -4.30
C PHE A 280 26.80 -24.77 -5.61
N GLU A 281 25.60 -25.36 -5.76
CA GLU A 281 25.15 -26.00 -7.01
C GLU A 281 25.01 -24.96 -8.13
N TYR A 282 24.45 -23.77 -7.79
CA TYR A 282 24.38 -22.68 -8.76
C TYR A 282 25.77 -22.26 -9.24
N THR A 283 26.70 -22.02 -8.32
CA THR A 283 28.05 -21.55 -8.67
C THR A 283 28.85 -22.62 -9.44
N LYS A 284 28.73 -23.88 -9.04
CA LYS A 284 29.54 -24.98 -9.60
C LYS A 284 28.99 -25.51 -10.94
N TYR A 285 27.66 -25.58 -11.08
CA TYR A 285 27.03 -26.27 -12.22
C TYR A 285 26.24 -25.36 -13.13
N ILE A 286 25.45 -24.45 -12.56
CA ILE A 286 24.52 -23.60 -13.33
C ILE A 286 25.25 -22.42 -13.98
N ALA A 287 26.00 -21.64 -13.22
CA ALA A 287 26.64 -20.42 -13.71
C ALA A 287 27.61 -20.66 -14.87
N PRO A 288 28.49 -21.71 -14.85
CA PRO A 288 29.36 -22.02 -15.96
C PRO A 288 28.63 -22.56 -17.19
N ALA A 289 27.42 -23.12 -17.01
CA ALA A 289 26.64 -23.79 -18.07
C ALA A 289 25.51 -22.90 -18.62
N LEU A 290 25.48 -21.62 -18.28
CA LEU A 290 24.45 -20.68 -18.79
C LEU A 290 24.54 -20.53 -20.31
N THR A 291 23.40 -20.69 -20.98
CA THR A 291 23.23 -20.56 -22.42
C THR A 291 22.05 -19.66 -22.77
N THR A 292 21.87 -19.39 -24.05
CA THR A 292 20.73 -18.61 -24.58
C THR A 292 19.52 -19.47 -24.94
N HIS A 293 19.64 -20.78 -24.90
CA HIS A 293 18.59 -21.77 -25.24
C HIS A 293 18.75 -23.04 -24.42
N GLY A 294 17.74 -23.88 -24.35
CA GLY A 294 17.72 -25.11 -23.56
C GLY A 294 16.66 -25.13 -22.47
N ILE A 295 16.97 -25.69 -21.30
CA ILE A 295 16.06 -25.76 -20.15
C ILE A 295 16.00 -24.38 -19.46
N PRO A 296 14.83 -23.72 -19.39
CA PRO A 296 14.70 -22.40 -18.80
C PRO A 296 14.86 -22.42 -17.29
N LEU A 297 15.46 -21.36 -16.74
CA LEU A 297 15.67 -21.15 -15.30
C LEU A 297 14.62 -20.20 -14.72
N PHE A 298 13.80 -20.71 -13.79
CA PHE A 298 12.92 -19.87 -12.97
C PHE A 298 13.70 -19.24 -11.83
N LYS A 299 13.66 -17.92 -11.75
CA LYS A 299 14.19 -17.10 -10.65
C LYS A 299 13.05 -16.49 -9.84
N GLY A 300 13.31 -15.99 -8.63
CA GLY A 300 12.28 -15.37 -7.79
C GLY A 300 11.47 -14.28 -8.50
N LYS A 301 12.07 -13.51 -9.38
CA LYS A 301 11.41 -12.46 -10.20
C LYS A 301 10.43 -12.97 -11.26
N ASN A 302 10.50 -14.26 -11.62
CA ASN A 302 9.51 -14.88 -12.51
C ASN A 302 8.17 -15.15 -11.82
N ILE A 303 8.05 -14.88 -10.50
CA ILE A 303 6.81 -15.07 -9.76
C ILE A 303 6.29 -13.69 -9.37
N GLN A 304 5.24 -13.22 -10.05
CA GLN A 304 4.66 -11.89 -9.87
C GLN A 304 3.14 -11.97 -9.72
N ASN A 305 2.59 -11.34 -8.70
CA ASN A 305 1.15 -11.28 -8.47
C ASN A 305 0.46 -12.65 -8.55
N GLY A 306 1.15 -13.69 -8.06
CA GLY A 306 0.67 -15.06 -8.07
C GLY A 306 0.60 -15.74 -9.45
N LYS A 307 1.31 -15.23 -10.43
CA LYS A 307 1.44 -15.80 -11.77
C LYS A 307 2.91 -16.04 -12.11
N LEU A 308 3.17 -17.00 -12.99
CA LEU A 308 4.48 -17.17 -13.59
C LEU A 308 4.63 -16.22 -14.78
N VAL A 309 5.73 -15.48 -14.80
CA VAL A 309 6.15 -14.63 -15.93
C VAL A 309 7.27 -15.41 -16.64
N GLU A 310 6.97 -15.92 -17.80
CA GLU A 310 7.87 -16.77 -18.60
C GLU A 310 8.83 -15.94 -19.47
N HIS A 311 9.47 -14.95 -18.85
CA HIS A 311 10.57 -14.18 -19.43
C HIS A 311 11.87 -14.64 -18.78
N PHE A 312 12.60 -15.53 -19.47
CA PHE A 312 13.78 -16.20 -18.94
C PHE A 312 15.06 -15.45 -19.32
N GLU A 313 15.93 -15.23 -18.32
CA GLU A 313 17.24 -14.59 -18.50
C GLU A 313 18.39 -15.61 -18.64
N GLY A 314 18.08 -16.90 -18.62
CA GLY A 314 19.09 -17.91 -18.74
C GLY A 314 18.48 -19.29 -18.92
N PHE A 315 19.22 -20.11 -19.61
CA PHE A 315 18.90 -21.49 -19.89
C PHE A 315 20.11 -22.34 -19.55
N ILE A 316 19.92 -23.64 -19.40
CA ILE A 316 20.99 -24.61 -19.18
C ILE A 316 20.81 -25.83 -20.09
N PRO A 317 21.88 -26.58 -20.41
CA PRO A 317 21.79 -27.87 -21.08
C PRO A 317 20.95 -28.86 -20.26
N GLU A 318 20.25 -29.76 -20.95
CA GLU A 318 19.44 -30.81 -20.30
C GLU A 318 20.27 -31.68 -19.38
N THR A 319 21.49 -32.04 -19.79
CA THR A 319 22.42 -32.83 -19.00
C THR A 319 22.69 -32.24 -17.62
N VAL A 320 22.90 -30.92 -17.54
CA VAL A 320 23.11 -30.20 -16.26
C VAL A 320 21.84 -30.24 -15.43
N SER A 321 20.68 -30.06 -16.06
CA SER A 321 19.39 -30.15 -15.38
C SER A 321 19.15 -31.54 -14.79
N ASP A 322 19.52 -32.58 -15.49
CA ASP A 322 19.34 -33.99 -15.06
C ASP A 322 20.28 -34.37 -13.90
N GLU A 323 21.50 -33.85 -13.89
CA GLU A 323 22.41 -34.00 -12.73
C GLU A 323 21.84 -33.36 -11.45
N LEU A 324 21.13 -32.26 -11.58
CA LEU A 324 20.52 -31.51 -10.48
C LEU A 324 19.01 -31.82 -10.35
N TRP A 325 18.60 -33.06 -10.51
CA TRP A 325 17.21 -33.52 -10.62
C TRP A 325 16.27 -32.99 -9.49
N ARG A 326 16.78 -32.74 -8.27
CA ARG A 326 15.99 -32.21 -7.15
C ARG A 326 15.45 -30.81 -7.44
N SER A 327 16.20 -30.04 -8.21
CA SER A 327 15.86 -28.65 -8.59
C SER A 327 15.18 -28.60 -9.96
N GLN A 328 14.99 -29.74 -10.63
CA GLN A 328 14.27 -29.82 -11.88
C GLN A 328 12.77 -29.63 -11.68
N LEU A 329 12.14 -29.02 -12.66
CA LEU A 329 10.69 -28.83 -12.76
C LEU A 329 10.16 -29.63 -13.92
N SER A 330 9.60 -30.81 -13.64
CA SER A 330 9.08 -31.77 -14.63
C SER A 330 7.65 -32.19 -14.35
N LYS A 331 7.09 -31.77 -13.20
CA LYS A 331 5.74 -32.05 -12.76
C LYS A 331 5.05 -30.79 -12.31
N ARG A 332 3.73 -30.82 -12.23
CA ARG A 332 2.95 -29.72 -11.64
C ARG A 332 3.35 -29.50 -10.18
N CYS A 333 3.72 -28.26 -9.84
CA CYS A 333 4.17 -27.90 -8.50
C CYS A 333 3.95 -26.42 -8.24
N LEU A 334 4.21 -25.99 -7.02
CA LEU A 334 4.17 -24.57 -6.63
C LEU A 334 5.59 -24.00 -6.56
N LEU A 335 5.72 -22.78 -7.03
CA LEU A 335 6.95 -22.00 -6.92
C LEU A 335 6.72 -20.79 -6.04
N THR A 336 7.67 -20.53 -5.12
CA THR A 336 7.62 -19.37 -4.21
C THR A 336 8.99 -18.73 -4.06
N PRO A 337 9.13 -17.41 -4.15
CA PRO A 337 10.36 -16.72 -3.81
C PRO A 337 10.67 -16.88 -2.33
N TYR A 338 11.92 -17.19 -2.00
CA TYR A 338 12.38 -17.22 -0.61
C TYR A 338 13.31 -16.02 -0.27
N VAL A 339 13.57 -15.13 -1.25
CA VAL A 339 14.28 -13.86 -1.09
C VAL A 339 13.56 -12.79 -1.92
N GLY A 340 13.37 -11.60 -1.37
CA GLY A 340 12.72 -10.47 -2.03
C GLY A 340 11.19 -10.54 -1.94
N SER A 341 10.48 -10.83 -3.01
CA SER A 341 9.01 -10.84 -3.09
C SER A 341 8.37 -12.02 -2.33
N ILE A 342 8.69 -12.18 -1.05
CA ILE A 342 8.18 -13.25 -0.19
C ILE A 342 6.65 -13.20 -0.12
N GLY A 343 6.02 -14.39 -0.08
CA GLY A 343 4.56 -14.53 -0.02
C GLY A 343 3.88 -14.64 -1.38
N ASN A 344 4.61 -14.38 -2.47
CA ASN A 344 4.11 -14.73 -3.79
C ASN A 344 4.22 -16.25 -4.01
N VAL A 345 3.14 -16.85 -4.52
CA VAL A 345 3.11 -18.27 -4.87
C VAL A 345 2.42 -18.42 -6.21
N ALA A 346 2.98 -19.25 -7.10
CA ALA A 346 2.41 -19.56 -8.42
C ALA A 346 2.52 -21.03 -8.75
N VAL A 347 1.62 -21.52 -9.62
CA VAL A 347 1.63 -22.90 -10.11
C VAL A 347 2.50 -22.99 -11.35
N PHE A 348 3.45 -23.91 -11.34
CA PHE A 348 4.10 -24.41 -12.55
C PHE A 348 3.28 -25.58 -13.10
N SER A 349 2.94 -25.54 -14.37
CA SER A 349 2.01 -26.51 -14.99
C SER A 349 2.58 -27.93 -15.15
N GLY A 350 3.89 -28.04 -15.26
CA GLY A 350 4.56 -29.35 -15.60
C GLY A 350 4.43 -29.73 -17.05
N THR A 351 3.96 -28.87 -17.94
CA THR A 351 3.76 -29.18 -19.38
C THR A 351 5.07 -29.18 -20.18
N TYR A 352 6.12 -28.65 -19.61
CA TYR A 352 7.46 -28.64 -20.18
C TYR A 352 8.51 -28.76 -19.06
N LYS A 353 9.74 -29.06 -19.43
CA LYS A 353 10.87 -29.20 -18.51
C LYS A 353 11.48 -27.84 -18.24
N ALA A 354 11.63 -27.48 -16.97
CA ALA A 354 12.29 -26.26 -16.51
C ALA A 354 13.18 -26.57 -15.30
N HIS A 355 13.88 -25.57 -14.76
CA HIS A 355 14.77 -25.75 -13.63
C HIS A 355 14.69 -24.58 -12.66
N LEU A 356 14.93 -24.82 -11.37
CA LEU A 356 15.08 -23.76 -10.38
C LEU A 356 16.35 -22.96 -10.63
N GLY A 357 16.24 -21.65 -10.64
CA GLY A 357 17.34 -20.71 -10.59
C GLY A 357 17.53 -20.15 -9.19
N SER A 358 17.93 -18.87 -9.11
CA SER A 358 18.16 -18.19 -7.83
C SER A 358 16.87 -17.69 -7.16
N ASN A 359 16.86 -17.73 -5.82
CA ASN A 359 15.84 -17.09 -4.98
C ASN A 359 14.41 -17.66 -5.12
N VAL A 360 14.25 -18.86 -5.63
CA VAL A 360 12.96 -19.54 -5.78
C VAL A 360 13.02 -20.95 -5.20
N GLY A 361 12.00 -21.30 -4.42
CA GLY A 361 11.77 -22.63 -3.89
C GLY A 361 10.66 -23.35 -4.64
N LYS A 362 10.76 -24.68 -4.68
CA LYS A 362 9.75 -25.61 -5.21
C LYS A 362 9.02 -26.27 -4.05
N ILE A 363 7.70 -26.34 -4.16
CA ILE A 363 6.80 -27.11 -3.29
C ILE A 363 6.10 -28.11 -4.21
N GLU A 364 6.50 -29.36 -4.15
CA GLU A 364 5.96 -30.45 -4.96
C GLU A 364 5.23 -31.44 -4.03
N PRO A 365 3.87 -31.43 -4.00
CA PRO A 365 3.12 -32.36 -3.18
C PRO A 365 3.43 -33.83 -3.54
N TYR A 366 3.44 -34.68 -2.52
CA TYR A 366 3.64 -36.15 -2.74
C TYR A 366 2.46 -36.82 -3.45
N SER A 367 1.33 -36.13 -3.54
CA SER A 367 0.18 -36.55 -4.32
C SER A 367 0.12 -35.75 -5.62
N ASP A 368 -0.06 -36.46 -6.76
CA ASP A 368 -0.24 -35.84 -8.08
C ASP A 368 -1.65 -35.23 -8.26
N ASN A 369 -2.47 -35.16 -7.19
CA ASN A 369 -3.81 -34.61 -7.24
C ASN A 369 -3.78 -33.10 -7.46
N GLU A 370 -4.32 -32.64 -8.58
CA GLU A 370 -4.34 -31.23 -8.97
C GLU A 370 -5.13 -30.33 -8.00
N VAL A 371 -6.20 -30.88 -7.41
CA VAL A 371 -7.05 -30.16 -6.45
C VAL A 371 -6.28 -29.83 -5.19
N LEU A 372 -5.50 -30.76 -4.67
CA LEU A 372 -4.63 -30.53 -3.52
C LEU A 372 -3.60 -29.42 -3.80
N ILE A 373 -2.98 -29.43 -5.00
CA ILE A 373 -2.03 -28.38 -5.40
C ILE A 373 -2.71 -26.99 -5.41
N GLU A 374 -3.92 -26.92 -5.97
CA GLU A 374 -4.68 -25.67 -6.01
C GLU A 374 -5.13 -25.21 -4.62
N TYR A 375 -5.54 -26.14 -3.76
CA TYR A 375 -5.89 -25.82 -2.37
C TYR A 375 -4.68 -25.28 -1.60
N ILE A 376 -3.51 -25.90 -1.71
CA ILE A 376 -2.26 -25.40 -1.10
C ILE A 376 -1.93 -24.00 -1.64
N LEU A 377 -2.09 -23.75 -2.94
CA LEU A 377 -1.92 -22.42 -3.53
C LEU A 377 -2.82 -21.37 -2.85
N TYR A 378 -4.12 -21.66 -2.74
CA TYR A 378 -5.08 -20.73 -2.16
C TYR A 378 -4.85 -20.52 -0.66
N PHE A 379 -4.46 -21.59 0.06
CA PHE A 379 -4.04 -21.48 1.45
C PHE A 379 -2.84 -20.53 1.60
N LEU A 380 -1.77 -20.75 0.86
CA LEU A 380 -0.56 -19.92 0.95
C LEU A 380 -0.80 -18.44 0.55
N ARG A 381 -1.86 -18.17 -0.21
CA ARG A 381 -2.30 -16.81 -0.59
C ARG A 381 -3.32 -16.21 0.37
N SER A 382 -3.90 -16.97 1.27
CA SER A 382 -4.79 -16.46 2.32
C SER A 382 -4.01 -15.61 3.33
N ALA A 383 -4.72 -14.84 4.17
CA ALA A 383 -4.07 -14.05 5.21
C ALA A 383 -3.28 -14.96 6.17
N THR A 384 -3.89 -16.06 6.64
CA THR A 384 -3.22 -17.03 7.52
C THR A 384 -2.02 -17.70 6.82
N GLY A 385 -2.16 -18.15 5.58
CA GLY A 385 -1.06 -18.79 4.85
C GLY A 385 0.13 -17.85 4.65
N TYR A 386 -0.13 -16.59 4.32
CA TYR A 386 0.89 -15.57 4.22
C TYR A 386 1.59 -15.32 5.56
N GLU A 387 0.82 -15.20 6.65
CA GLU A 387 1.36 -15.03 8.00
C GLU A 387 2.24 -16.20 8.41
N GLN A 388 1.77 -17.45 8.22
CA GLN A 388 2.55 -18.66 8.50
C GLN A 388 3.85 -18.70 7.69
N LEU A 389 3.78 -18.37 6.40
CA LEU A 389 4.95 -18.36 5.50
C LEU A 389 5.98 -17.31 5.92
N THR A 390 5.53 -16.18 6.44
CA THR A 390 6.40 -15.04 6.80
C THR A 390 6.75 -14.96 8.28
N LYS A 391 6.19 -15.83 9.13
CA LYS A 391 6.39 -15.87 10.60
C LYS A 391 7.86 -15.82 11.03
N HIS A 392 8.75 -16.45 10.28
CA HIS A 392 10.19 -16.51 10.55
C HIS A 392 11.05 -15.73 9.54
N LYS A 393 10.48 -14.65 8.99
CA LYS A 393 11.16 -13.77 8.05
C LYS A 393 12.32 -13.06 8.71
N LYS A 394 13.49 -13.11 8.07
CA LYS A 394 14.67 -12.38 8.53
C LYS A 394 14.66 -10.97 7.96
N ALA A 395 14.70 -9.97 8.85
CA ALA A 395 14.81 -8.55 8.49
C ALA A 395 16.28 -8.22 8.18
N THR A 396 16.72 -8.50 6.96
CA THR A 396 18.00 -8.07 6.40
C THR A 396 17.72 -7.03 5.31
N ALA A 397 18.74 -6.42 4.73
CA ALA A 397 18.60 -5.46 3.62
C ALA A 397 17.73 -6.04 2.48
N GLN A 398 17.71 -7.36 2.33
CA GLN A 398 16.77 -8.09 1.48
C GLN A 398 16.08 -9.16 2.32
N GLU A 399 14.75 -9.03 2.47
CA GLU A 399 13.95 -9.98 3.24
C GLU A 399 14.11 -11.41 2.72
N SER A 400 14.24 -12.37 3.63
CA SER A 400 14.43 -13.78 3.27
C SER A 400 13.75 -14.72 4.26
N ILE A 401 13.31 -15.87 3.76
CA ILE A 401 12.82 -17.00 4.56
C ILE A 401 13.66 -18.25 4.27
N SER A 402 13.78 -19.15 5.23
CA SER A 402 14.45 -20.43 5.02
C SER A 402 13.52 -21.44 4.35
N ILE A 403 14.10 -22.48 3.73
CA ILE A 403 13.30 -23.62 3.23
C ILE A 403 12.60 -24.35 4.38
N ASP A 404 13.23 -24.41 5.55
CA ASP A 404 12.61 -25.02 6.72
C ASP A 404 11.40 -24.18 7.22
N ALA A 405 11.44 -22.86 7.09
CA ALA A 405 10.27 -22.03 7.36
C ALA A 405 9.09 -22.38 6.43
N ILE A 406 9.37 -22.66 5.15
CA ILE A 406 8.34 -23.12 4.19
C ILE A 406 7.83 -24.51 4.58
N ARG A 407 8.70 -25.44 4.96
CA ARG A 407 8.31 -26.80 5.41
C ARG A 407 7.44 -26.75 6.67
N ASN A 408 7.72 -25.83 7.58
CA ASN A 408 7.03 -25.65 8.85
C ASN A 408 5.77 -24.79 8.76
N VAL A 409 5.32 -24.44 7.57
CA VAL A 409 4.00 -23.82 7.39
C VAL A 409 2.93 -24.79 7.87
N LEU A 410 2.20 -24.39 8.91
CA LEU A 410 1.10 -25.16 9.48
C LEU A 410 -0.19 -24.83 8.72
N MET A 411 -0.81 -25.83 8.12
CA MET A 411 -1.99 -25.65 7.29
C MET A 411 -3.09 -26.66 7.57
N PRO A 412 -4.37 -26.27 7.45
CA PRO A 412 -5.49 -27.18 7.55
C PRO A 412 -5.73 -27.92 6.24
N ILE A 413 -6.03 -29.18 6.29
CA ILE A 413 -6.38 -30.01 5.14
C ILE A 413 -7.83 -30.48 5.27
N PRO A 414 -8.71 -30.09 4.32
CA PRO A 414 -10.07 -30.63 4.22
C PRO A 414 -10.08 -32.04 3.60
N PRO A 415 -11.19 -32.78 3.74
CA PRO A 415 -11.52 -33.91 2.89
C PRO A 415 -11.34 -33.58 1.39
N LEU A 416 -10.90 -34.56 0.58
CA LEU A 416 -10.57 -34.32 -0.82
C LEU A 416 -11.76 -33.76 -1.63
N ASN A 417 -12.95 -34.33 -1.46
CA ASN A 417 -14.15 -33.83 -2.15
C ASN A 417 -14.51 -32.41 -1.70
N GLU A 418 -14.27 -32.06 -0.44
CA GLU A 418 -14.47 -30.70 0.06
C GLU A 418 -13.43 -29.73 -0.53
N GLN A 419 -12.16 -30.15 -0.71
CA GLN A 419 -11.17 -29.36 -1.44
C GLN A 419 -11.66 -29.01 -2.85
N GLU A 420 -12.30 -29.93 -3.58
CA GLU A 420 -12.88 -29.68 -4.90
C GLU A 420 -13.98 -28.61 -4.85
N ARG A 421 -14.89 -28.71 -3.87
CA ARG A 421 -15.94 -27.71 -3.66
C ARG A 421 -15.37 -26.35 -3.32
N ILE A 422 -14.38 -26.31 -2.40
CA ILE A 422 -13.70 -25.08 -1.98
C ILE A 422 -12.99 -24.42 -3.19
N VAL A 423 -12.17 -25.17 -3.92
CA VAL A 423 -11.43 -24.67 -5.08
C VAL A 423 -12.38 -24.12 -6.15
N SER A 424 -13.49 -24.83 -6.41
CA SER A 424 -14.52 -24.40 -7.36
C SER A 424 -15.20 -23.10 -6.92
N ALA A 425 -15.58 -23.00 -5.63
CA ALA A 425 -16.19 -21.83 -5.05
C ALA A 425 -15.25 -20.60 -5.08
N ILE A 426 -13.96 -20.80 -4.73
CA ILE A 426 -12.94 -19.76 -4.83
C ILE A 426 -12.83 -19.24 -6.27
N LYS A 427 -12.71 -20.14 -7.26
CA LYS A 427 -12.61 -19.76 -8.69
C LYS A 427 -13.81 -18.96 -9.14
N ALA A 428 -15.02 -19.37 -8.75
CA ALA A 428 -16.26 -18.64 -9.06
C ALA A 428 -16.29 -17.25 -8.43
N ALA A 429 -15.98 -17.16 -7.12
CA ALA A 429 -15.98 -15.91 -6.37
C ALA A 429 -14.91 -14.93 -6.87
N LEU A 430 -13.69 -15.41 -7.18
CA LEU A 430 -12.61 -14.58 -7.72
C LEU A 430 -12.93 -14.04 -9.11
N ARG A 431 -13.66 -14.79 -9.95
CA ARG A 431 -14.14 -14.28 -11.25
C ARG A 431 -15.13 -13.12 -11.09
N ILE A 432 -15.98 -13.16 -10.07
CA ILE A 432 -16.90 -12.05 -9.76
C ILE A 432 -16.11 -10.86 -9.23
N ALA A 433 -15.18 -11.07 -8.29
CA ALA A 433 -14.35 -10.02 -7.73
C ALA A 433 -13.41 -9.32 -8.75
N GLN A 434 -13.14 -9.94 -9.89
CA GLN A 434 -12.36 -9.32 -10.98
C GLN A 434 -13.21 -8.38 -11.87
N LYS A 435 -14.53 -8.46 -11.78
CA LYS A 435 -15.45 -7.63 -12.57
C LYS A 435 -15.90 -6.37 -11.80
N LEU A 436 -15.59 -6.31 -10.53
CA LEU A 436 -15.79 -5.16 -9.66
C LEU A 436 -14.59 -4.19 -9.72
#